data_eae6c8f9b0b58c582434c2c753960aed
#
_entry.id   eae6c8f9b0b58c582434c2c753960aed
#
_cell.length_a   1.000
_cell.length_b   1.000
_cell.length_c   1.000
_cell.angle_alpha   90.00
_cell.angle_beta   90.00
_cell.angle_gamma   90.00
#
_symmetry.space_group_name_H-M   'P 1'
#
loop_
_entity.id
_entity.type
_entity.pdbx_description
1 polymer ?
#
loop_
_entity_poly.entity_id
_entity_poly.type
_entity_poly.pdbx_seq_one_letter_code
_entity_poly.pdbx_strand_id
1 'polypeptide(L)'
;MIDTTKLRDLAQNAAPGPWTQWEGRGWVHAGTTEANAEGYMAGTHGQVCRTDCGDFSDAKEIKNAEYIAAANPATVLALLDELDRLRAIEAAARNLAKVKGRHNSEIAMTQLVEVLN
;
A
#
# COMPACT_ATOMS: atom_id res chain seq x y z
N MET A 1 9.80 -7.58 12.96
CA MET A 1 8.47 -7.74 12.35
C MET A 1 7.79 -6.38 12.16
N ILE A 2 7.09 -6.18 11.08
CA ILE A 2 6.39 -4.92 10.79
C ILE A 2 5.18 -4.79 11.71
N ASP A 3 5.04 -3.62 12.34
CA ASP A 3 3.82 -3.30 13.09
C ASP A 3 2.73 -2.86 12.11
N THR A 4 1.90 -3.82 11.71
CA THR A 4 0.86 -3.59 10.70
C THR A 4 -0.28 -2.71 11.21
N THR A 5 -0.57 -2.75 12.50
CA THR A 5 -1.60 -1.90 13.11
C THR A 5 -1.19 -0.44 13.05
N LYS A 6 0.04 -0.16 13.44
CA LYS A 6 0.59 1.20 13.39
C LYS A 6 0.69 1.70 11.94
N LEU A 7 1.16 0.84 11.04
CA LEU A 7 1.29 1.20 9.62
C LEU A 7 -0.08 1.51 9.01
N ARG A 8 -1.10 0.72 9.34
CA ARG A 8 -2.47 0.97 8.88
C ARG A 8 -2.98 2.32 9.37
N ASP A 9 -2.77 2.62 10.65
CA ASP A 9 -3.18 3.89 11.25
C ASP A 9 -2.49 5.07 10.55
N LEU A 10 -1.20 4.97 10.33
CA LEU A 10 -0.43 6.01 9.64
C LEU A 10 -0.93 6.22 8.20
N ALA A 11 -1.23 5.13 7.50
CA ALA A 11 -1.73 5.22 6.13
C ALA A 11 -3.12 5.85 6.07
N GLN A 12 -3.99 5.53 7.04
CA GLN A 12 -5.34 6.08 7.09
C GLN A 12 -5.35 7.58 7.40
N ASN A 13 -4.34 8.05 8.13
CA ASN A 13 -4.24 9.45 8.54
C ASN A 13 -3.33 10.30 7.64
N ALA A 14 -2.66 9.69 6.69
CA ALA A 14 -1.83 10.41 5.72
C ALA A 14 -2.70 11.16 4.71
N ALA A 15 -2.11 12.11 3.99
CA ALA A 15 -2.80 12.81 2.93
C ALA A 15 -3.38 11.81 1.93
N PRO A 16 -4.67 11.91 1.58
CA PRO A 16 -5.29 10.92 0.69
C PRO A 16 -4.65 10.92 -0.68
N GLY A 17 -4.56 9.72 -1.26
CA GLY A 17 -4.04 9.55 -2.60
C GLY A 17 -5.07 9.84 -3.68
N PRO A 18 -4.68 9.74 -4.94
CA PRO A 18 -3.36 9.24 -5.33
C PRO A 18 -2.24 10.21 -4.99
N TRP A 19 -1.03 9.68 -4.84
CA TRP A 19 0.17 10.49 -4.80
C TRP A 19 0.84 10.37 -6.17
N THR A 20 1.28 11.50 -6.70
CA THR A 20 1.83 11.54 -8.06
C THR A 20 3.20 12.20 -8.04
N GLN A 21 4.18 11.55 -8.68
CA GLN A 21 5.50 12.13 -8.87
C GLN A 21 5.41 13.18 -9.98
N TRP A 22 5.96 14.36 -9.70
CA TRP A 22 6.03 15.40 -10.73
C TRP A 22 7.05 14.99 -11.79
N GLU A 23 6.63 15.00 -13.04
CA GLU A 23 7.42 14.54 -14.16
C GLU A 23 8.82 15.16 -14.19
N GLY A 24 9.84 14.28 -14.24
CA GLY A 24 11.24 14.68 -14.33
C GLY A 24 11.81 15.31 -13.05
N ARG A 25 11.08 15.30 -11.96
CA ARG A 25 11.53 15.92 -10.71
C ARG A 25 11.36 15.00 -9.52
N GLY A 26 12.13 15.29 -8.44
CA GLY A 26 12.04 14.54 -7.20
C GLY A 26 10.94 15.07 -6.26
N TRP A 27 9.80 15.40 -6.81
CA TRP A 27 8.67 15.94 -6.04
C TRP A 27 7.49 14.99 -6.09
N VAL A 28 6.81 14.82 -4.94
CA VAL A 28 5.61 13.99 -4.83
C VAL A 28 4.48 14.87 -4.31
N HIS A 29 3.37 14.87 -5.04
CA HIS A 29 2.17 15.63 -4.68
C HIS A 29 1.01 14.68 -4.41
N ALA A 30 0.14 15.05 -3.48
CA ALA A 30 -1.15 14.39 -3.30
C ALA A 30 -2.10 14.94 -4.36
N GLY A 31 -2.72 14.04 -5.13
CA GLY A 31 -3.60 14.40 -6.22
C GLY A 31 -3.00 14.11 -7.59
N THR A 32 -3.60 14.67 -8.63
CA THR A 32 -3.15 14.44 -10.00
C THR A 32 -2.05 15.42 -10.40
N THR A 33 -1.30 15.07 -11.45
CA THR A 33 -0.25 15.95 -11.97
C THR A 33 -0.73 16.83 -13.13
N GLU A 34 -2.04 16.91 -13.35
CA GLU A 34 -2.58 17.74 -14.41
C GLU A 34 -2.40 19.23 -14.07
N ALA A 35 -1.79 19.95 -15.00
CA ALA A 35 -1.64 21.37 -14.87
C ALA A 35 -2.90 22.09 -15.37
N ASN A 36 -3.22 23.25 -14.77
CA ASN A 36 -4.28 24.10 -15.32
C ASN A 36 -3.78 24.83 -16.57
N ALA A 37 -4.64 25.69 -17.15
CA ALA A 37 -4.32 26.41 -18.38
C ALA A 37 -3.10 27.31 -18.23
N GLU A 38 -2.75 27.74 -17.02
CA GLU A 38 -1.60 28.58 -16.72
C GLU A 38 -0.34 27.76 -16.41
N GLY A 39 -0.41 26.43 -16.45
CA GLY A 39 0.74 25.56 -16.18
C GLY A 39 0.98 25.22 -14.73
N TYR A 40 0.06 25.53 -13.84
CA TYR A 40 0.17 25.21 -12.44
C TYR A 40 -0.52 23.87 -12.12
N MET A 41 -0.07 23.21 -11.06
CA MET A 41 -0.61 21.92 -10.62
C MET A 41 -2.02 22.09 -10.05
N ALA A 42 -3.00 22.03 -10.95
CA ALA A 42 -4.40 22.08 -10.55
C ALA A 42 -4.84 20.71 -10.01
N GLY A 43 -5.69 20.70 -9.00
CA GLY A 43 -6.25 19.47 -8.45
C GLY A 43 -5.36 18.73 -7.46
N THR A 44 -4.17 19.25 -7.17
CA THR A 44 -3.35 18.66 -6.12
C THR A 44 -3.79 19.17 -4.74
N HIS A 45 -3.61 18.33 -3.72
CA HIS A 45 -3.92 18.66 -2.32
C HIS A 45 -2.68 19.12 -1.57
N GLY A 46 -1.58 19.32 -2.26
CA GLY A 46 -0.33 19.78 -1.69
C GLY A 46 0.84 18.86 -1.96
N GLN A 47 2.02 19.34 -1.63
CA GLN A 47 3.25 18.57 -1.79
C GLN A 47 3.41 17.62 -0.61
N VAL A 48 3.60 16.32 -0.91
CA VAL A 48 3.86 15.31 0.11
C VAL A 48 5.32 15.39 0.55
N CYS A 49 6.24 15.42 -0.41
CA CYS A 49 7.66 15.47 -0.11
C CYS A 49 8.46 15.88 -1.33
N ARG A 50 9.75 16.15 -1.09
CA ARG A 50 10.76 16.35 -2.15
C ARG A 50 11.92 15.41 -1.87
N THR A 51 12.50 14.85 -2.93
CA THR A 51 13.67 13.97 -2.84
C THR A 51 14.91 14.59 -3.45
N ASP A 52 14.83 15.84 -3.89
CA ASP A 52 15.89 16.55 -4.58
C ASP A 52 16.76 17.35 -3.61
N CYS A 53 17.17 16.72 -2.51
CA CYS A 53 17.96 17.35 -1.45
C CYS A 53 19.47 17.35 -1.73
N GLY A 54 19.93 16.72 -2.81
CA GLY A 54 21.34 16.73 -3.22
C GLY A 54 22.19 15.59 -2.68
N ASP A 55 21.64 14.71 -1.86
CA ASP A 55 22.40 13.57 -1.28
C ASP A 55 22.60 12.42 -2.27
N PHE A 56 21.77 12.37 -3.31
CA PHE A 56 21.82 11.32 -4.34
C PHE A 56 21.95 11.96 -5.70
N SER A 57 22.28 11.14 -6.73
CA SER A 57 22.26 11.60 -8.12
C SER A 57 20.83 12.00 -8.54
N ASP A 58 20.72 12.86 -9.56
CA ASP A 58 19.41 13.29 -10.07
C ASP A 58 18.53 12.10 -10.45
N ALA A 59 19.11 11.10 -11.13
CA ALA A 59 18.38 9.89 -11.51
C ALA A 59 17.87 9.12 -10.28
N LYS A 60 18.69 9.05 -9.23
CA LYS A 60 18.29 8.37 -7.98
C LYS A 60 17.20 9.13 -7.24
N GLU A 61 17.28 10.46 -7.23
CA GLU A 61 16.26 11.30 -6.60
C GLU A 61 14.90 11.12 -7.28
N ILE A 62 14.87 11.04 -8.60
CA ILE A 62 13.65 10.79 -9.37
C ILE A 62 13.09 9.40 -9.03
N LYS A 63 13.95 8.37 -8.97
CA LYS A 63 13.53 7.01 -8.59
C LYS A 63 12.97 6.97 -7.18
N ASN A 64 13.56 7.70 -6.25
CA ASN A 64 13.02 7.79 -4.89
C ASN A 64 11.63 8.40 -4.90
N ALA A 65 11.39 9.46 -5.68
CA ALA A 65 10.08 10.08 -5.81
C ALA A 65 9.06 9.12 -6.42
N GLU A 66 9.45 8.39 -7.46
CA GLU A 66 8.58 7.38 -8.09
C GLU A 66 8.17 6.30 -7.07
N TYR A 67 9.13 5.83 -6.28
CA TYR A 67 8.86 4.84 -5.23
C TYR A 67 7.87 5.37 -4.19
N ILE A 68 8.12 6.57 -3.68
CA ILE A 68 7.25 7.17 -2.67
C ILE A 68 5.83 7.35 -3.23
N ALA A 69 5.70 7.83 -4.46
CA ALA A 69 4.40 7.99 -5.10
C ALA A 69 3.68 6.65 -5.25
N ALA A 70 4.38 5.60 -5.65
CA ALA A 70 3.80 4.26 -5.80
C ALA A 70 3.39 3.66 -4.45
N ALA A 71 4.13 3.96 -3.37
CA ALA A 71 3.86 3.47 -2.02
C ALA A 71 2.91 4.39 -1.25
N ASN A 72 1.95 4.98 -1.93
CA ASN A 72 0.97 5.88 -1.33
C ASN A 72 0.05 5.16 -0.34
N PRO A 73 -0.74 5.90 0.46
CA PRO A 73 -1.59 5.29 1.48
C PRO A 73 -2.56 4.23 0.93
N ALA A 74 -3.17 4.46 -0.24
CA ALA A 74 -4.09 3.49 -0.83
C ALA A 74 -3.38 2.18 -1.16
N THR A 75 -2.17 2.24 -1.71
CA THR A 75 -1.36 1.06 -2.01
C THR A 75 -1.00 0.30 -0.73
N VAL A 76 -0.56 1.03 0.31
CA VAL A 76 -0.20 0.41 1.60
C VAL A 76 -1.42 -0.26 2.23
N LEU A 77 -2.58 0.40 2.23
CA LEU A 77 -3.81 -0.18 2.78
C LEU A 77 -4.22 -1.43 2.01
N ALA A 78 -4.12 -1.41 0.68
CA ALA A 78 -4.44 -2.59 -0.14
C ALA A 78 -3.49 -3.76 0.17
N LEU A 79 -2.20 -3.48 0.35
CA LEU A 79 -1.22 -4.51 0.72
C LEU A 79 -1.50 -5.07 2.11
N LEU A 80 -1.89 -4.24 3.06
CA LEU A 80 -2.25 -4.69 4.41
C LEU A 80 -3.50 -5.56 4.40
N ASP A 81 -4.49 -5.20 3.61
CA ASP A 81 -5.70 -6.02 3.44
C ASP A 81 -5.37 -7.39 2.84
N GLU A 82 -4.52 -7.41 1.82
CA GLU A 82 -4.07 -8.67 1.22
C GLU A 82 -3.26 -9.52 2.21
N LEU A 83 -2.42 -8.87 3.02
CA LEU A 83 -1.67 -9.57 4.06
C LEU A 83 -2.62 -10.21 5.08
N ASP A 84 -3.64 -9.49 5.53
CA ASP A 84 -4.64 -10.02 6.48
C ASP A 84 -5.38 -11.21 5.86
N ARG A 85 -5.75 -11.12 4.58
CA ARG A 85 -6.39 -12.20 3.85
C ARG A 85 -5.50 -13.44 3.79
N LEU A 86 -4.23 -13.27 3.44
CA LEU A 86 -3.28 -14.38 3.36
C LEU A 86 -3.02 -15.01 4.72
N ARG A 87 -2.98 -14.21 5.78
CA ARG A 87 -2.84 -14.72 7.16
C ARG A 87 -4.05 -15.55 7.58
N ALA A 88 -5.25 -15.14 7.18
CA ALA A 88 -6.46 -15.92 7.45
C ALA A 88 -6.44 -17.27 6.72
N ILE A 89 -5.99 -17.27 5.48
CA ILE A 89 -5.82 -18.50 4.70
C ILE A 89 -4.79 -19.43 5.35
N GLU A 90 -3.65 -18.87 5.78
CA GLU A 90 -2.61 -19.63 6.47
C GLU A 90 -3.13 -20.26 7.76
N ALA A 91 -3.86 -19.48 8.55
CA ALA A 91 -4.43 -19.99 9.82
C ALA A 91 -5.43 -21.13 9.56
N ALA A 92 -6.30 -20.99 8.55
CA ALA A 92 -7.25 -22.02 8.18
C ALA A 92 -6.56 -23.29 7.66
N ALA A 93 -5.51 -23.12 6.86
CA ALA A 93 -4.72 -24.25 6.34
C ALA A 93 -4.00 -24.97 7.47
N ARG A 94 -3.42 -24.24 8.42
CA ARG A 94 -2.77 -24.85 9.60
C ARG A 94 -3.77 -25.61 10.45
N ASN A 95 -4.96 -25.06 10.64
CA ASN A 95 -6.03 -25.73 11.37
C ASN A 95 -6.43 -27.03 10.70
N LEU A 96 -6.61 -27.02 9.39
CA LEU A 96 -6.91 -28.22 8.61
C LEU A 96 -5.84 -29.30 8.79
N ALA A 97 -4.57 -28.92 8.78
CA ALA A 97 -3.45 -29.84 8.96
C ALA A 97 -3.38 -30.44 10.36
N LYS A 98 -3.92 -29.76 11.36
CA LYS A 98 -3.91 -30.21 12.76
C LYS A 98 -5.09 -31.09 13.14
N VAL A 99 -6.22 -31.01 12.42
CA VAL A 99 -7.41 -31.75 12.82
C VAL A 99 -7.25 -33.24 12.53
N LYS A 100 -7.85 -34.06 13.39
CA LYS A 100 -7.90 -35.51 13.24
C LYS A 100 -9.35 -35.91 13.14
N GLY A 101 -9.65 -36.88 12.28
CA GLY A 101 -10.99 -37.38 12.10
C GLY A 101 -11.74 -36.58 11.01
N ARG A 102 -12.66 -37.31 10.37
CA ARG A 102 -13.35 -36.83 9.18
C ARG A 102 -14.17 -35.57 9.43
N HIS A 103 -14.94 -35.57 10.53
CA HIS A 103 -15.84 -34.47 10.82
C HIS A 103 -15.07 -33.14 11.04
N ASN A 104 -13.99 -33.18 11.82
CA ASN A 104 -13.17 -32.01 12.08
C ASN A 104 -12.49 -31.53 10.79
N SER A 105 -12.06 -32.45 9.93
CA SER A 105 -11.45 -32.09 8.66
C SER A 105 -12.44 -31.40 7.72
N GLU A 106 -13.69 -31.80 7.73
CA GLU A 106 -14.75 -31.19 6.93
C GLU A 106 -15.01 -29.74 7.40
N ILE A 107 -15.08 -29.52 8.71
CA ILE A 107 -15.25 -28.17 9.27
C ILE A 107 -14.07 -27.26 8.89
N ALA A 108 -12.86 -27.76 9.07
CA ALA A 108 -11.66 -27.00 8.74
C ALA A 108 -11.57 -26.71 7.24
N MET A 109 -11.96 -27.63 6.39
CA MET A 109 -12.01 -27.42 4.95
C MET A 109 -13.03 -26.35 4.58
N THR A 110 -14.20 -26.35 5.20
CA THR A 110 -15.22 -25.33 4.98
C THR A 110 -14.68 -23.94 5.34
N GLN A 111 -14.00 -23.82 6.48
CA GLN A 111 -13.38 -22.56 6.90
C GLN A 111 -12.34 -22.08 5.89
N LEU A 112 -11.52 -22.99 5.38
CA LEU A 112 -10.50 -22.63 4.37
C LEU A 112 -11.16 -22.14 3.08
N VAL A 113 -12.21 -22.83 2.62
CA VAL A 113 -12.94 -22.42 1.41
C VAL A 113 -13.54 -21.03 1.59
N GLU A 114 -14.10 -20.74 2.76
CA GLU A 114 -14.69 -19.43 3.04
C GLU A 114 -13.66 -18.29 2.92
N VAL A 115 -12.43 -18.48 3.42
CA VAL A 115 -11.41 -17.43 3.33
C VAL A 115 -10.79 -17.34 1.94
N LEU A 116 -10.92 -18.36 1.11
CA LEU A 116 -10.46 -18.35 -0.27
C LEU A 116 -11.44 -17.65 -1.23
N ASN A 117 -12.69 -17.53 -0.83
CA ASN A 117 -13.72 -16.87 -1.60
C ASN A 117 -13.86 -15.41 -1.16
#